data_b92105e01a8e0ccbeefd77c8ed0f0157
#
_entry.id   b92105e01a8e0ccbeefd77c8ed0f0157
#
_cell.length_a   1.000
_cell.length_b   1.000
_cell.length_c   1.000
_cell.angle_alpha   90.00
_cell.angle_beta   90.00
_cell.angle_gamma   90.00
#
_symmetry.space_group_name_H-M   'P 1'
#
loop_
_entity.id
_entity.type
_entity.pdbx_description
1 polymer ?
#
loop_
_entity_poly.entity_id
_entity_poly.type
_entity_poly.pdbx_seq_one_letter_code
_entity_poly.pdbx_strand_id
1 'polypeptide(L)'
;MTTWKYQELKATGFSTYIGKPIDQLEKDFGQAYDRLTSGFGFETRYYENKASHLTFEANIQDSRVTTVKVLQTGPADIAPFYLGMTMQDLTKITTIYTNFTFEYHDTEVGIELMEEDMNYRPLIAFDNDTFAILFFDQTTNGLFSVVYLDKDSLLKLLPYQVFGEGLPHYQADKSADWESINRVKERKSTTLLNMLRREDELPIYNQTLAFQNHSQLLLHDFLTRPEEILSEERMADWQKSLGSAQTTVKFSLTNDELEKLISKQKLENTSGLFIHPAIDATFSFLYWYSDPYNHDRFMDPGTDSVGIAFSKENMLVLLQEEN
;
A
#
# COMPACT_ATOMS: atom_id res chain seq x y z
N MET A 1 -33.05 17.32 0.00
CA MET A 1 -32.02 17.07 1.02
C MET A 1 -30.71 17.60 0.49
N THR A 2 -30.09 18.56 1.15
CA THR A 2 -28.79 19.10 0.74
C THR A 2 -27.75 18.03 1.05
N THR A 3 -27.26 17.33 0.06
CA THR A 3 -26.13 16.41 0.19
C THR A 3 -24.91 17.26 0.54
N TRP A 4 -24.41 17.13 1.75
CA TRP A 4 -23.17 17.78 2.15
C TRP A 4 -22.02 17.16 1.35
N LYS A 5 -21.57 17.87 0.31
CA LYS A 5 -20.41 17.43 -0.47
C LYS A 5 -19.14 17.73 0.35
N TYR A 6 -18.18 16.79 0.33
CA TYR A 6 -16.85 17.01 0.89
C TYR A 6 -16.16 18.20 0.22
N GLN A 7 -15.26 18.85 0.93
CA GLN A 7 -14.45 19.96 0.42
C GLN A 7 -13.36 19.41 -0.53
N GLU A 8 -13.18 20.06 -1.66
CA GLU A 8 -12.08 19.81 -2.58
C GLU A 8 -11.02 20.90 -2.39
N LEU A 9 -9.76 20.51 -2.22
CA LEU A 9 -8.64 21.42 -2.23
C LEU A 9 -8.23 21.73 -3.68
N LYS A 10 -7.60 22.88 -3.88
CA LYS A 10 -7.02 23.21 -5.17
C LYS A 10 -5.87 22.25 -5.50
N ALA A 11 -5.90 21.64 -6.67
CA ALA A 11 -4.82 20.75 -7.14
C ALA A 11 -3.50 21.53 -7.28
N THR A 12 -2.43 21.00 -6.70
CA THR A 12 -1.09 21.59 -6.73
C THR A 12 -0.04 20.48 -6.53
N GLY A 13 1.21 20.72 -6.91
CA GLY A 13 2.28 19.74 -6.78
C GLY A 13 1.98 18.43 -7.51
N PHE A 14 2.24 17.29 -6.89
CA PHE A 14 2.04 15.98 -7.49
C PHE A 14 0.60 15.68 -7.90
N SER A 15 -0.41 16.27 -7.25
CA SER A 15 -1.80 16.06 -7.66
C SER A 15 -2.07 16.52 -9.09
N THR A 16 -1.29 17.45 -9.62
CA THR A 16 -1.45 17.98 -10.99
C THR A 16 -0.95 17.03 -12.07
N TYR A 17 -0.16 16.01 -11.71
CA TYR A 17 0.36 15.03 -12.68
C TYR A 17 -0.58 13.83 -12.87
N ILE A 18 -1.50 13.60 -11.93
CA ILE A 18 -2.44 12.49 -12.02
C ILE A 18 -3.35 12.65 -13.25
N GLY A 19 -3.42 11.60 -14.06
CA GLY A 19 -4.14 11.59 -15.35
C GLY A 19 -3.37 12.21 -16.52
N LYS A 20 -2.16 12.73 -16.27
CA LYS A 20 -1.31 13.33 -17.30
C LYS A 20 -0.39 12.30 -17.96
N PRO A 21 0.08 12.56 -19.19
CA PRO A 21 1.12 11.73 -19.81
C PRO A 21 2.37 11.66 -18.95
N ILE A 22 3.00 10.47 -18.91
CA ILE A 22 4.24 10.25 -18.15
C ILE A 22 5.36 11.21 -18.56
N ASP A 23 5.43 11.59 -19.83
CA ASP A 23 6.45 12.51 -20.35
C ASP A 23 6.41 13.87 -19.63
N GLN A 24 5.25 14.33 -19.20
CA GLN A 24 5.10 15.57 -18.44
C GLN A 24 5.77 15.46 -17.06
N LEU A 25 5.59 14.33 -16.36
CA LEU A 25 6.24 14.07 -15.07
C LEU A 25 7.77 14.00 -15.26
N GLU A 26 8.24 13.24 -16.25
CA GLU A 26 9.67 13.03 -16.50
C GLU A 26 10.37 14.27 -17.02
N LYS A 27 9.67 15.20 -17.66
CA LYS A 27 10.21 16.51 -18.03
C LYS A 27 10.61 17.31 -16.80
N ASP A 28 9.83 17.24 -15.72
CA ASP A 28 10.04 18.03 -14.52
C ASP A 28 10.95 17.33 -13.50
N PHE A 29 10.87 15.99 -13.40
CA PHE A 29 11.59 15.19 -12.39
C PHE A 29 12.72 14.32 -12.94
N GLY A 30 12.87 14.23 -14.25
CA GLY A 30 13.86 13.35 -14.88
C GLY A 30 13.35 11.94 -15.10
N GLN A 31 14.20 11.10 -15.68
CA GLN A 31 13.89 9.71 -15.99
C GLN A 31 13.86 8.84 -14.73
N ALA A 32 13.00 7.83 -14.73
CA ALA A 32 13.02 6.80 -13.70
C ALA A 32 14.35 6.04 -13.71
N TYR A 33 14.89 5.76 -12.54
CA TYR A 33 16.10 4.93 -12.44
C TYR A 33 15.83 3.44 -12.52
N ASP A 34 14.57 3.02 -12.29
CA ASP A 34 14.14 1.62 -12.37
C ASP A 34 12.64 1.53 -12.71
N ARG A 35 12.21 0.37 -13.17
CA ARG A 35 10.82 0.09 -13.55
C ARG A 35 10.42 -1.32 -13.14
N LEU A 36 9.14 -1.51 -12.82
CA LEU A 36 8.55 -2.80 -12.53
C LEU A 36 7.22 -2.94 -13.27
N THR A 37 7.09 -3.96 -14.09
CA THR A 37 5.78 -4.39 -14.60
C THR A 37 5.00 -5.04 -13.45
N SER A 38 3.84 -4.51 -13.11
CA SER A 38 3.09 -5.00 -11.94
C SER A 38 2.47 -6.38 -12.14
N GLY A 39 2.15 -6.73 -13.38
CA GLY A 39 1.32 -7.89 -13.71
C GLY A 39 -0.18 -7.64 -13.58
N PHE A 40 -0.59 -6.41 -13.27
CA PHE A 40 -1.99 -6.00 -13.06
C PHE A 40 -2.41 -4.85 -13.97
N GLY A 41 -1.74 -4.69 -15.12
CA GLY A 41 -2.09 -3.70 -16.13
C GLY A 41 -1.45 -2.34 -15.95
N PHE A 42 -0.55 -2.16 -15.00
CA PHE A 42 0.24 -0.94 -14.83
C PHE A 42 1.73 -1.24 -14.64
N GLU A 43 2.55 -0.25 -14.88
CA GLU A 43 3.99 -0.25 -14.58
C GLU A 43 4.25 0.70 -13.40
N THR A 44 5.14 0.31 -12.49
CA THR A 44 5.64 1.22 -11.46
C THR A 44 7.02 1.72 -11.88
N ARG A 45 7.22 3.02 -11.87
CA ARG A 45 8.50 3.68 -12.11
C ARG A 45 9.03 4.30 -10.83
N TYR A 46 10.34 4.20 -10.64
CA TYR A 46 11.04 4.62 -9.42
C TYR A 46 11.91 5.84 -9.71
N TYR A 47 11.76 6.88 -8.89
CA TYR A 47 12.43 8.16 -9.03
C TYR A 47 13.18 8.54 -7.76
N GLU A 48 14.40 9.04 -7.91
CA GLU A 48 15.21 9.52 -6.81
C GLU A 48 15.99 10.75 -7.24
N ASN A 49 15.99 11.78 -6.42
CA ASN A 49 16.90 12.92 -6.54
C ASN A 49 17.54 13.19 -5.17
N LYS A 50 18.78 12.75 -4.99
CA LYS A 50 19.53 12.86 -3.73
C LYS A 50 19.78 14.31 -3.32
N ALA A 51 19.98 15.21 -4.28
CA ALA A 51 20.26 16.62 -4.01
C ALA A 51 19.07 17.35 -3.38
N SER A 52 17.85 16.97 -3.77
CA SER A 52 16.59 17.53 -3.23
C SER A 52 15.94 16.63 -2.18
N HIS A 53 16.56 15.53 -1.79
CA HIS A 53 15.97 14.52 -0.89
C HIS A 53 14.59 14.03 -1.36
N LEU A 54 14.42 13.88 -2.65
CA LEU A 54 13.16 13.43 -3.25
C LEU A 54 13.24 11.94 -3.62
N THR A 55 12.31 11.16 -3.11
CA THR A 55 12.10 9.75 -3.47
C THR A 55 10.62 9.50 -3.63
N PHE A 56 10.21 9.05 -4.81
CA PHE A 56 8.84 8.70 -5.08
C PHE A 56 8.72 7.59 -6.13
N GLU A 57 7.57 6.97 -6.17
CA GLU A 57 7.17 5.99 -7.18
C GLU A 57 5.95 6.53 -7.92
N ALA A 58 5.84 6.21 -9.21
CA ALA A 58 4.65 6.51 -10.00
C ALA A 58 4.13 5.24 -10.67
N ASN A 59 2.82 4.99 -10.59
CA ASN A 59 2.16 3.96 -11.37
C ASN A 59 1.65 4.55 -12.68
N ILE A 60 1.95 3.86 -13.75
CA ILE A 60 1.66 4.29 -15.13
C ILE A 60 0.78 3.24 -15.78
N GLN A 61 -0.35 3.69 -16.33
CA GLN A 61 -1.25 2.87 -17.13
C GLN A 61 -1.59 3.64 -18.41
N ASP A 62 -1.51 2.97 -19.55
CA ASP A 62 -1.76 3.59 -20.87
C ASP A 62 -0.98 4.91 -21.07
N SER A 63 0.29 4.90 -20.70
CA SER A 63 1.22 6.05 -20.77
C SER A 63 0.80 7.26 -19.91
N ARG A 64 -0.12 7.10 -18.98
CA ARG A 64 -0.60 8.14 -18.07
C ARG A 64 -0.28 7.79 -16.62
N VAL A 65 0.00 8.83 -15.84
CA VAL A 65 0.22 8.72 -14.39
C VAL A 65 -1.12 8.49 -13.69
N THR A 66 -1.26 7.37 -12.99
CA THR A 66 -2.47 7.04 -12.21
C THR A 66 -2.28 7.21 -10.72
N THR A 67 -1.05 7.05 -10.24
CA THR A 67 -0.71 7.11 -8.82
C THR A 67 0.71 7.67 -8.66
N VAL A 68 0.92 8.52 -7.65
CA VAL A 68 2.24 8.95 -7.21
C VAL A 68 2.36 8.69 -5.71
N LYS A 69 3.35 7.88 -5.33
CA LYS A 69 3.64 7.51 -3.93
C LYS A 69 4.89 8.24 -3.48
N VAL A 70 4.74 9.23 -2.60
CA VAL A 70 5.82 10.10 -2.15
C VAL A 70 6.38 9.59 -0.84
N LEU A 71 7.65 9.22 -0.82
CA LEU A 71 8.34 8.62 0.34
C LEU A 71 9.26 9.61 1.05
N GLN A 72 9.97 10.43 0.30
CA GLN A 72 10.81 11.52 0.81
C GLN A 72 10.66 12.72 -0.10
N THR A 73 10.51 13.92 0.46
CA THR A 73 10.38 15.15 -0.32
C THR A 73 10.60 16.41 0.53
N GLY A 74 10.91 17.50 -0.13
CA GLY A 74 10.73 18.84 0.41
C GLY A 74 9.26 19.28 0.32
N PRO A 75 8.87 20.37 1.00
CA PRO A 75 7.47 20.78 1.13
C PRO A 75 6.83 21.25 -0.19
N ALA A 76 7.59 21.70 -1.16
CA ALA A 76 7.07 22.31 -2.40
C ALA A 76 6.25 21.32 -3.24
N ASP A 77 6.65 20.06 -3.30
CA ASP A 77 6.05 19.05 -4.18
C ASP A 77 4.73 18.50 -3.64
N ILE A 78 4.51 18.58 -2.34
CA ILE A 78 3.32 18.08 -1.66
C ILE A 78 2.49 19.17 -0.98
N ALA A 79 2.77 20.45 -1.26
CA ALA A 79 1.96 21.54 -0.69
C ALA A 79 0.46 21.35 -0.99
N PRO A 80 -0.45 21.65 -0.05
CA PRO A 80 -0.23 22.35 1.22
C PRO A 80 0.28 21.48 2.38
N PHE A 81 0.55 20.21 2.13
CA PHE A 81 1.07 19.27 3.13
C PHE A 81 2.59 19.37 3.23
N TYR A 82 3.15 18.84 4.32
CA TYR A 82 4.60 18.67 4.51
C TYR A 82 4.87 17.46 5.40
N LEU A 83 5.96 16.77 5.14
CA LEU A 83 6.34 15.61 5.96
C LEU A 83 6.62 16.06 7.40
N GLY A 84 6.15 15.29 8.36
CA GLY A 84 6.22 15.61 9.78
C GLY A 84 5.04 16.45 10.32
N MET A 85 4.15 16.95 9.46
CA MET A 85 2.93 17.62 9.94
C MET A 85 2.07 16.68 10.77
N THR A 86 1.38 17.22 11.75
CA THR A 86 0.44 16.48 12.61
C THR A 86 -0.98 16.50 12.07
N MET A 87 -1.85 15.63 12.61
CA MET A 87 -3.29 15.67 12.34
C MET A 87 -3.89 17.03 12.71
N GLN A 88 -3.40 17.65 13.80
CA GLN A 88 -3.84 19.00 14.19
C GLN A 88 -3.47 20.04 13.14
N ASP A 89 -2.31 19.93 12.50
CA ASP A 89 -1.92 20.82 11.42
C ASP A 89 -2.81 20.61 10.19
N LEU A 90 -3.17 19.37 9.88
CA LEU A 90 -4.08 19.04 8.78
C LEU A 90 -5.46 19.68 8.97
N THR A 91 -6.00 19.67 10.19
CA THR A 91 -7.31 20.26 10.48
C THR A 91 -7.36 21.79 10.31
N LYS A 92 -6.20 22.46 10.27
CA LYS A 92 -6.10 23.89 9.92
C LYS A 92 -6.18 24.12 8.40
N ILE A 93 -5.93 23.10 7.60
CA ILE A 93 -5.93 23.16 6.13
C ILE A 93 -7.29 22.74 5.58
N THR A 94 -7.88 21.67 6.10
CA THR A 94 -9.11 21.08 5.61
C THR A 94 -9.86 20.32 6.69
N THR A 95 -11.12 20.00 6.41
CA THR A 95 -11.93 19.09 7.23
C THR A 95 -11.66 17.64 6.81
N ILE A 96 -11.58 16.74 7.79
CA ILE A 96 -11.49 15.29 7.54
C ILE A 96 -12.92 14.75 7.45
N TYR A 97 -13.23 14.13 6.32
CA TYR A 97 -14.56 13.60 6.05
C TYR A 97 -14.59 12.09 6.23
N THR A 98 -15.72 11.57 6.70
CA THR A 98 -15.97 10.14 6.83
C THR A 98 -16.48 9.50 5.53
N ASN A 99 -17.13 10.29 4.69
CA ASN A 99 -17.80 9.81 3.50
C ASN A 99 -17.44 10.65 2.28
N PHE A 100 -17.19 9.94 1.19
CA PHE A 100 -16.96 10.52 -0.13
C PHE A 100 -17.92 9.84 -1.11
N THR A 101 -18.65 10.64 -1.88
CA THR A 101 -19.54 10.16 -2.93
C THR A 101 -19.20 10.89 -4.21
N PHE A 102 -18.93 10.17 -5.26
CA PHE A 102 -18.60 10.72 -6.57
C PHE A 102 -19.11 9.82 -7.71
N GLU A 103 -19.15 10.38 -8.90
CA GLU A 103 -19.52 9.67 -10.11
C GLU A 103 -18.33 8.92 -10.70
N TYR A 104 -18.54 7.65 -11.03
CA TYR A 104 -17.58 6.78 -11.70
C TYR A 104 -18.29 5.98 -12.80
N HIS A 105 -17.93 6.22 -14.08
CA HIS A 105 -18.56 5.61 -15.26
C HIS A 105 -20.10 5.65 -15.22
N ASP A 106 -20.65 6.85 -15.05
CA ASP A 106 -22.11 7.12 -15.00
C ASP A 106 -22.86 6.42 -13.85
N THR A 107 -22.13 5.91 -12.86
CA THR A 107 -22.70 5.37 -11.62
C THR A 107 -22.17 6.14 -10.40
N GLU A 108 -23.01 6.29 -9.39
CA GLU A 108 -22.58 6.87 -8.13
C GLU A 108 -21.89 5.80 -7.28
N VAL A 109 -20.69 6.10 -6.81
CA VAL A 109 -19.93 5.25 -5.88
C VAL A 109 -19.63 6.02 -4.61
N GLY A 110 -19.55 5.30 -3.48
CA GLY A 110 -19.25 5.85 -2.19
C GLY A 110 -18.04 5.19 -1.54
N ILE A 111 -17.31 5.99 -0.76
CA ILE A 111 -16.21 5.53 0.08
C ILE A 111 -16.52 5.94 1.52
N GLU A 112 -16.35 5.02 2.46
CA GLU A 112 -16.50 5.28 3.88
C GLU A 112 -15.18 5.02 4.60
N LEU A 113 -14.76 6.01 5.40
CA LEU A 113 -13.61 5.93 6.28
C LEU A 113 -14.07 5.55 7.68
N MET A 114 -13.45 4.52 8.23
CA MET A 114 -13.61 4.15 9.63
C MET A 114 -12.82 5.12 10.52
N GLU A 115 -13.01 5.07 11.83
CA GLU A 115 -12.30 5.92 12.79
C GLU A 115 -10.78 5.81 12.66
N GLU A 116 -10.26 4.60 12.47
CA GLU A 116 -8.83 4.36 12.24
C GLU A 116 -8.33 5.02 10.96
N ASP A 117 -9.11 4.97 9.87
CA ASP A 117 -8.75 5.61 8.62
C ASP A 117 -8.65 7.12 8.77
N MET A 118 -9.60 7.73 9.47
CA MET A 118 -9.57 9.17 9.73
C MET A 118 -8.38 9.60 10.60
N ASN A 119 -7.97 8.76 11.54
CA ASN A 119 -6.88 9.07 12.46
C ASN A 119 -5.49 8.80 11.87
N TYR A 120 -5.35 7.82 10.99
CA TYR A 120 -4.02 7.34 10.56
C TYR A 120 -3.75 7.48 9.07
N ARG A 121 -4.80 7.55 8.24
CA ARG A 121 -4.69 7.65 6.76
C ARG A 121 -5.90 8.37 6.13
N PRO A 122 -6.15 9.63 6.52
CA PRO A 122 -7.29 10.37 5.99
C PRO A 122 -7.19 10.57 4.48
N LEU A 123 -8.36 10.67 3.83
CA LEU A 123 -8.52 10.91 2.42
C LEU A 123 -8.83 12.39 2.16
N ILE A 124 -8.13 12.98 1.22
CA ILE A 124 -8.31 14.35 0.77
C ILE A 124 -8.68 14.36 -0.70
N ALA A 125 -9.66 15.16 -1.08
CA ALA A 125 -10.07 15.34 -2.47
C ALA A 125 -9.53 16.67 -3.04
N PHE A 126 -9.18 16.67 -4.33
CA PHE A 126 -8.75 17.84 -5.09
C PHE A 126 -9.77 18.19 -6.18
N ASP A 127 -9.75 19.43 -6.63
CA ASP A 127 -10.67 19.98 -7.63
C ASP A 127 -10.42 19.52 -9.08
N ASN A 128 -9.48 18.59 -9.27
CA ASN A 128 -9.15 17.97 -10.55
C ASN A 128 -9.48 16.47 -10.60
N ASP A 129 -10.43 16.00 -9.83
CA ASP A 129 -10.81 14.58 -9.70
C ASP A 129 -9.69 13.66 -9.18
N THR A 130 -8.73 14.22 -8.48
CA THR A 130 -7.62 13.50 -7.85
C THR A 130 -7.84 13.42 -6.34
N PHE A 131 -7.33 12.36 -5.73
CA PHE A 131 -7.35 12.18 -4.28
C PHE A 131 -5.93 12.03 -3.74
N ALA A 132 -5.76 12.28 -2.46
CA ALA A 132 -4.56 11.95 -1.72
C ALA A 132 -4.91 11.19 -0.44
N ILE A 133 -4.13 10.14 -0.16
CA ILE A 133 -4.14 9.44 1.12
C ILE A 133 -2.92 9.93 1.88
N LEU A 134 -3.14 10.47 3.08
CA LEU A 134 -2.09 10.96 3.96
C LEU A 134 -1.80 9.91 5.03
N PHE A 135 -0.58 9.35 5.02
CA PHE A 135 -0.18 8.32 5.97
C PHE A 135 0.61 8.94 7.14
N PHE A 136 0.10 8.75 8.36
CA PHE A 136 0.69 9.27 9.59
C PHE A 136 1.46 8.20 10.35
N ASP A 137 2.66 8.56 10.80
CA ASP A 137 3.54 7.71 11.61
C ASP A 137 3.02 7.59 13.04
N GLN A 138 3.01 6.39 13.57
CA GLN A 138 2.45 6.12 14.90
C GLN A 138 3.41 6.46 16.05
N THR A 139 4.69 6.57 15.78
CA THR A 139 5.71 6.96 16.78
C THR A 139 5.79 8.48 16.92
N THR A 140 5.86 9.18 15.81
CA THR A 140 6.05 10.64 15.77
C THR A 140 4.75 11.43 15.68
N ASN A 141 3.63 10.78 15.34
CA ASN A 141 2.35 11.39 14.98
C ASN A 141 2.45 12.35 13.78
N GLY A 142 3.49 12.23 12.99
CA GLY A 142 3.75 13.06 11.82
C GLY A 142 3.41 12.37 10.51
N LEU A 143 3.08 13.17 9.50
CA LEU A 143 2.91 12.69 8.13
C LEU A 143 4.24 12.11 7.62
N PHE A 144 4.24 10.86 7.15
CA PHE A 144 5.45 10.21 6.63
C PHE A 144 5.38 9.87 5.14
N SER A 145 4.18 9.83 4.57
CA SER A 145 3.99 9.58 3.13
C SER A 145 2.66 10.12 2.64
N VAL A 146 2.63 10.50 1.37
CA VAL A 146 1.42 10.91 0.65
C VAL A 146 1.31 10.08 -0.61
N VAL A 147 0.13 9.50 -0.84
CA VAL A 147 -0.20 8.79 -2.07
C VAL A 147 -1.29 9.54 -2.83
N TYR A 148 -0.92 10.11 -3.97
CA TYR A 148 -1.87 10.75 -4.90
C TYR A 148 -2.36 9.71 -5.89
N LEU A 149 -3.67 9.71 -6.19
CA LEU A 149 -4.26 8.73 -7.10
C LEU A 149 -5.54 9.24 -7.74
N ASP A 150 -5.86 8.66 -8.89
CA ASP A 150 -7.15 8.87 -9.55
C ASP A 150 -8.27 8.03 -8.91
N LYS A 151 -9.50 8.26 -9.34
CA LYS A 151 -10.69 7.53 -8.86
C LYS A 151 -10.56 6.02 -9.09
N ASP A 152 -10.09 5.62 -10.27
CA ASP A 152 -9.94 4.22 -10.64
C ASP A 152 -8.98 3.49 -9.69
N SER A 153 -7.79 4.06 -9.47
CA SER A 153 -6.79 3.51 -8.55
C SER A 153 -7.28 3.48 -7.10
N LEU A 154 -7.98 4.53 -6.66
CA LEU A 154 -8.57 4.59 -5.32
C LEU A 154 -9.57 3.46 -5.09
N LEU A 155 -10.43 3.19 -6.07
CA LEU A 155 -11.41 2.10 -5.99
C LEU A 155 -10.76 0.72 -6.08
N LYS A 156 -9.71 0.56 -6.90
CA LYS A 156 -9.03 -0.73 -7.10
C LYS A 156 -8.09 -1.12 -5.97
N LEU A 157 -7.37 -0.16 -5.38
CA LEU A 157 -6.44 -0.42 -4.26
C LEU A 157 -7.15 -0.70 -2.94
N LEU A 158 -8.41 -0.35 -2.82
CA LEU A 158 -9.27 -0.63 -1.67
C LEU A 158 -8.69 -0.20 -0.31
N PRO A 159 -8.23 1.05 -0.15
CA PRO A 159 -7.77 1.51 1.17
C PRO A 159 -8.90 1.61 2.19
N TYR A 160 -10.13 1.81 1.72
CA TYR A 160 -11.33 2.04 2.52
C TYR A 160 -12.48 1.14 2.09
N GLN A 161 -13.59 1.18 2.83
CA GLN A 161 -14.83 0.53 2.41
C GLN A 161 -15.41 1.27 1.20
N VAL A 162 -15.83 0.51 0.20
CA VAL A 162 -16.36 1.02 -1.07
C VAL A 162 -17.76 0.49 -1.30
N PHE A 163 -18.66 1.36 -1.74
CA PHE A 163 -20.05 1.04 -2.05
C PHE A 163 -20.38 1.49 -3.48
N GLY A 164 -21.21 0.72 -4.15
CA GLY A 164 -21.69 1.05 -5.50
C GLY A 164 -21.71 -0.16 -6.42
N GLU A 165 -22.22 0.07 -7.61
CA GLU A 165 -22.26 -0.92 -8.67
C GLU A 165 -21.13 -0.66 -9.68
N GLY A 166 -20.70 -1.71 -10.40
CA GLY A 166 -19.72 -1.58 -11.47
C GLY A 166 -18.32 -1.18 -10.99
N LEU A 167 -17.97 -1.53 -9.76
CA LEU A 167 -16.66 -1.22 -9.20
C LEU A 167 -15.53 -1.89 -9.97
N PRO A 168 -14.44 -1.16 -10.26
CA PRO A 168 -13.30 -1.72 -10.98
C PRO A 168 -12.45 -2.62 -10.09
N HIS A 169 -11.76 -3.58 -10.71
CA HIS A 169 -10.84 -4.49 -10.04
C HIS A 169 -9.58 -4.68 -10.85
N TYR A 170 -8.47 -4.93 -10.16
CA TYR A 170 -7.26 -5.41 -10.80
C TYR A 170 -7.41 -6.90 -11.15
N GLN A 171 -6.86 -7.26 -12.30
CA GLN A 171 -6.79 -8.64 -12.74
C GLN A 171 -5.35 -9.03 -13.03
N ALA A 172 -4.92 -10.17 -12.50
CA ALA A 172 -3.61 -10.72 -12.80
C ALA A 172 -3.50 -11.12 -14.28
N ASP A 173 -2.46 -10.62 -14.95
CA ASP A 173 -2.13 -11.05 -16.31
C ASP A 173 -1.62 -12.49 -16.28
N LYS A 174 -2.34 -13.40 -16.92
CA LYS A 174 -1.98 -14.82 -16.97
C LYS A 174 -0.70 -15.10 -17.75
N SER A 175 -0.31 -14.19 -18.64
CA SER A 175 0.89 -14.30 -19.48
C SER A 175 2.13 -13.64 -18.87
N ALA A 176 2.00 -12.95 -17.73
CA ALA A 176 3.11 -12.27 -17.08
C ALA A 176 4.15 -13.25 -16.52
N ASP A 177 5.42 -12.84 -16.51
CA ASP A 177 6.50 -13.55 -15.82
C ASP A 177 6.43 -13.31 -14.31
N TRP A 178 5.51 -14.00 -13.66
CA TRP A 178 5.24 -13.82 -12.23
C TRP A 178 6.44 -14.16 -11.34
N GLU A 179 7.29 -15.09 -11.74
CA GLU A 179 8.49 -15.42 -10.96
C GLU A 179 9.43 -14.22 -10.89
N SER A 180 9.68 -13.58 -12.03
CA SER A 180 10.49 -12.36 -12.09
C SER A 180 9.84 -11.20 -11.35
N ILE A 181 8.54 -10.96 -11.58
CA ILE A 181 7.78 -9.89 -10.92
C ILE A 181 7.81 -10.04 -9.40
N ASN A 182 7.54 -11.24 -8.89
CA ASN A 182 7.53 -11.52 -7.46
C ASN A 182 8.90 -11.23 -6.83
N ARG A 183 9.98 -11.68 -7.45
CA ARG A 183 11.36 -11.41 -6.96
C ARG A 183 11.69 -9.92 -6.90
N VAL A 184 11.27 -9.15 -7.90
CA VAL A 184 11.49 -7.70 -7.89
C VAL A 184 10.67 -7.03 -6.79
N LYS A 185 9.40 -7.43 -6.61
CA LYS A 185 8.56 -6.94 -5.51
C LYS A 185 9.17 -7.24 -4.14
N GLU A 186 9.68 -8.44 -3.92
CA GLU A 186 10.36 -8.83 -2.68
C GLU A 186 11.55 -7.91 -2.38
N ARG A 187 12.42 -7.71 -3.36
CA ARG A 187 13.59 -6.83 -3.22
C ARG A 187 13.20 -5.36 -2.97
N LYS A 188 12.26 -4.82 -3.73
CA LYS A 188 11.80 -3.44 -3.57
C LYS A 188 11.12 -3.22 -2.22
N SER A 189 10.35 -4.18 -1.75
CA SER A 189 9.69 -4.13 -0.44
C SER A 189 10.69 -4.11 0.70
N THR A 190 11.74 -4.91 0.64
CA THR A 190 12.81 -4.88 1.65
C THR A 190 13.55 -3.55 1.64
N THR A 191 13.85 -3.01 0.45
CA THR A 191 14.46 -1.67 0.32
C THR A 191 13.58 -0.60 0.97
N LEU A 192 12.27 -0.65 0.77
CA LEU A 192 11.33 0.28 1.40
C LEU A 192 11.33 0.16 2.93
N LEU A 193 11.21 -1.06 3.46
CA LEU A 193 11.23 -1.28 4.90
C LEU A 193 12.53 -0.83 5.55
N ASN A 194 13.66 -1.08 4.90
CA ASN A 194 14.96 -0.62 5.39
C ASN A 194 15.11 0.90 5.32
N MET A 195 14.51 1.56 4.34
CA MET A 195 14.44 3.02 4.29
C MET A 195 13.66 3.57 5.49
N LEU A 196 12.49 3.02 5.78
CA LEU A 196 11.66 3.42 6.92
C LEU A 196 12.38 3.19 8.25
N ARG A 197 13.08 2.06 8.41
CA ARG A 197 13.89 1.81 9.62
C ARG A 197 15.03 2.82 9.79
N ARG A 198 15.70 3.22 8.71
CA ARG A 198 16.76 4.24 8.78
C ARG A 198 16.22 5.61 9.19
N GLU A 199 15.04 5.98 8.71
CA GLU A 199 14.38 7.24 9.11
C GLU A 199 14.11 7.26 10.64
N ASP A 200 13.83 6.10 11.24
CA ASP A 200 13.62 5.93 12.68
C ASP A 200 14.92 5.56 13.45
N GLU A 201 16.08 5.72 12.81
CA GLU A 201 17.41 5.41 13.37
C GLU A 201 17.56 3.94 13.84
N LEU A 202 16.82 3.02 13.24
CA LEU A 202 16.87 1.59 13.53
C LEU A 202 17.85 0.86 12.60
N PRO A 203 18.47 -0.25 13.07
CA PRO A 203 19.25 -1.13 12.20
C PRO A 203 18.40 -1.67 11.05
N ILE A 204 18.99 -1.80 9.88
CA ILE A 204 18.31 -2.43 8.74
C ILE A 204 18.14 -3.93 9.00
N TYR A 205 17.12 -4.52 8.37
CA TYR A 205 16.88 -5.95 8.48
C TYR A 205 17.99 -6.77 7.86
N ASN A 206 18.34 -7.87 8.52
CA ASN A 206 19.13 -8.95 7.92
C ASN A 206 18.24 -9.72 6.91
N GLN A 207 18.79 -9.95 5.75
CA GLN A 207 18.18 -10.84 4.77
C GLN A 207 19.07 -12.06 4.59
N THR A 208 18.52 -13.23 4.91
CA THR A 208 19.17 -14.50 4.58
C THR A 208 18.35 -15.22 3.52
N LEU A 209 19.03 -15.91 2.63
CA LEU A 209 18.37 -16.73 1.62
C LEU A 209 17.51 -17.84 2.28
N ALA A 210 17.95 -18.39 3.40
CA ALA A 210 17.21 -19.41 4.13
C ALA A 210 15.88 -18.87 4.66
N PHE A 211 15.87 -17.70 5.29
CA PHE A 211 14.65 -17.09 5.84
C PHE A 211 13.69 -16.64 4.73
N GLN A 212 14.22 -16.09 3.64
CA GLN A 212 13.44 -15.75 2.46
C GLN A 212 12.78 -16.99 1.83
N ASN A 213 13.49 -18.11 1.75
CA ASN A 213 12.95 -19.37 1.26
C ASN A 213 11.83 -19.90 2.17
N HIS A 214 11.95 -19.77 3.49
CA HIS A 214 10.87 -20.13 4.41
C HIS A 214 9.59 -19.32 4.14
N SER A 215 9.72 -18.02 3.89
CA SER A 215 8.57 -17.18 3.53
C SER A 215 7.88 -17.65 2.26
N GLN A 216 8.64 -17.99 1.23
CA GLN A 216 8.11 -18.49 -0.04
C GLN A 216 7.43 -19.85 0.12
N LEU A 217 8.03 -20.78 0.88
CA LEU A 217 7.46 -22.11 1.15
C LEU A 217 6.16 -22.01 1.94
N LEU A 218 6.11 -21.15 2.97
CA LEU A 218 4.91 -20.97 3.78
C LEU A 218 3.77 -20.32 2.99
N LEU A 219 4.07 -19.35 2.14
CA LEU A 219 3.07 -18.77 1.25
C LEU A 219 2.51 -19.82 0.29
N HIS A 220 3.38 -20.61 -0.33
CA HIS A 220 2.98 -21.69 -1.21
C HIS A 220 2.11 -22.73 -0.48
N ASP A 221 2.51 -23.13 0.73
CA ASP A 221 1.76 -24.06 1.57
C ASP A 221 0.35 -23.55 1.88
N PHE A 222 0.23 -22.30 2.30
CA PHE A 222 -1.08 -21.70 2.59
C PHE A 222 -1.97 -21.64 1.34
N LEU A 223 -1.43 -21.19 0.21
CA LEU A 223 -2.21 -21.05 -1.02
C LEU A 223 -2.64 -22.41 -1.61
N THR A 224 -1.85 -23.44 -1.37
CA THR A 224 -2.14 -24.81 -1.86
C THR A 224 -3.13 -25.56 -0.96
N ARG A 225 -3.02 -25.37 0.36
CA ARG A 225 -3.79 -26.11 1.38
C ARG A 225 -4.28 -25.18 2.49
N PRO A 226 -5.12 -24.17 2.15
CA PRO A 226 -5.60 -23.23 3.15
C PRO A 226 -6.47 -23.89 4.24
N GLU A 227 -7.12 -25.02 3.94
CA GLU A 227 -7.91 -25.82 4.87
C GLU A 227 -7.10 -26.38 6.05
N GLU A 228 -5.79 -26.48 5.93
CA GLU A 228 -4.93 -26.89 7.03
C GLU A 228 -4.74 -25.78 8.08
N ILE A 229 -5.00 -24.53 7.70
CA ILE A 229 -4.80 -23.34 8.53
C ILE A 229 -6.12 -22.73 8.97
N LEU A 230 -7.08 -22.61 8.05
CA LEU A 230 -8.35 -21.93 8.25
C LEU A 230 -9.43 -22.85 8.80
N SER A 231 -10.29 -22.31 9.66
CA SER A 231 -11.54 -22.95 10.02
C SER A 231 -12.52 -22.97 8.84
N GLU A 232 -13.59 -23.73 8.96
CA GLU A 232 -14.64 -23.80 7.92
C GLU A 232 -15.26 -22.42 7.62
N GLU A 233 -15.52 -21.63 8.66
CA GLU A 233 -16.03 -20.26 8.53
C GLU A 233 -15.01 -19.36 7.81
N ARG A 234 -13.74 -19.42 8.21
CA ARG A 234 -12.67 -18.63 7.60
C ARG A 234 -12.37 -19.06 6.16
N MET A 235 -12.57 -20.35 5.84
CA MET A 235 -12.50 -20.82 4.46
C MET A 235 -13.57 -20.15 3.58
N ALA A 236 -14.77 -19.92 4.11
CA ALA A 236 -15.81 -19.20 3.38
C ALA A 236 -15.40 -17.74 3.11
N ASP A 237 -14.78 -17.07 4.08
CA ASP A 237 -14.25 -15.70 3.91
C ASP A 237 -13.12 -15.67 2.88
N TRP A 238 -12.21 -16.64 2.94
CA TRP A 238 -11.14 -16.80 1.95
C TRP A 238 -11.70 -16.96 0.54
N GLN A 239 -12.67 -17.84 0.36
CA GLN A 239 -13.32 -18.05 -0.94
C GLN A 239 -14.03 -16.79 -1.45
N LYS A 240 -14.66 -16.02 -0.59
CA LYS A 240 -15.24 -14.71 -0.96
C LYS A 240 -14.18 -13.74 -1.46
N SER A 241 -13.01 -13.69 -0.82
CA SER A 241 -11.92 -12.80 -1.25
C SER A 241 -11.32 -13.20 -2.60
N LEU A 242 -11.35 -14.48 -2.95
CA LEU A 242 -10.90 -15.01 -4.24
C LEU A 242 -11.98 -14.93 -5.33
N GLY A 243 -13.23 -14.83 -4.93
CA GLY A 243 -14.36 -14.85 -5.84
C GLY A 243 -14.40 -13.62 -6.72
N SER A 244 -14.92 -13.81 -7.89
CA SER A 244 -15.15 -12.93 -9.04
C SER A 244 -14.80 -11.44 -8.89
N ALA A 245 -14.58 -10.79 -9.99
CA ALA A 245 -14.35 -9.36 -10.19
C ALA A 245 -15.34 -8.37 -9.50
N GLN A 246 -16.15 -8.83 -8.57
CA GLN A 246 -17.16 -8.04 -7.85
C GLN A 246 -16.92 -7.95 -6.34
N THR A 247 -15.92 -8.66 -5.78
CA THR A 247 -15.68 -8.58 -4.34
C THR A 247 -14.68 -7.47 -4.00
N THR A 248 -15.11 -6.59 -3.11
CA THR A 248 -14.26 -5.59 -2.46
C THR A 248 -13.70 -6.10 -1.13
N VAL A 249 -13.71 -7.41 -0.92
CA VAL A 249 -13.34 -8.02 0.36
C VAL A 249 -11.85 -8.29 0.39
N LYS A 250 -11.17 -7.69 1.36
CA LYS A 250 -9.79 -8.03 1.71
C LYS A 250 -9.78 -9.21 2.68
N PHE A 251 -8.74 -10.03 2.60
CA PHE A 251 -8.52 -11.13 3.53
C PHE A 251 -7.13 -11.02 4.17
N SER A 252 -7.08 -11.23 5.47
CA SER A 252 -5.83 -11.32 6.23
C SER A 252 -5.88 -12.55 7.13
N LEU A 253 -4.71 -13.09 7.48
CA LEU A 253 -4.61 -14.15 8.48
C LEU A 253 -4.58 -13.54 9.88
N THR A 254 -5.25 -14.19 10.83
CA THR A 254 -5.15 -13.85 12.25
C THR A 254 -3.79 -14.29 12.80
N ASN A 255 -3.42 -13.79 13.98
CA ASN A 255 -2.18 -14.22 14.64
C ASN A 255 -2.16 -15.73 14.90
N ASP A 256 -3.25 -16.31 15.37
CA ASP A 256 -3.34 -17.76 15.62
C ASP A 256 -3.19 -18.57 14.32
N GLU A 257 -3.78 -18.10 13.23
CA GLU A 257 -3.63 -18.73 11.90
C GLU A 257 -2.18 -18.62 11.39
N LEU A 258 -1.53 -17.48 11.59
CA LEU A 258 -0.12 -17.27 11.23
C LEU A 258 0.81 -18.12 12.09
N GLU A 259 0.60 -18.22 13.39
CA GLU A 259 1.37 -19.10 14.27
C GLU A 259 1.24 -20.56 13.81
N LYS A 260 0.06 -21.01 13.49
CA LYS A 260 -0.19 -22.35 12.96
C LYS A 260 0.53 -22.59 11.64
N LEU A 261 0.53 -21.60 10.74
CA LEU A 261 1.25 -21.68 9.47
C LEU A 261 2.77 -21.72 9.70
N ILE A 262 3.32 -20.78 10.50
CA ILE A 262 4.75 -20.67 10.77
C ILE A 262 5.29 -21.91 11.47
N SER A 263 4.53 -22.55 12.36
CA SER A 263 4.92 -23.76 13.07
C SER A 263 5.27 -24.93 12.14
N LYS A 264 4.78 -24.94 10.92
CA LYS A 264 5.10 -25.97 9.91
C LYS A 264 6.58 -25.99 9.54
N GLN A 265 7.28 -24.87 9.62
CA GLN A 265 8.71 -24.74 9.32
C GLN A 265 9.60 -24.74 10.57
N LYS A 266 9.00 -24.90 11.76
CA LYS A 266 9.73 -24.92 13.04
C LYS A 266 10.60 -23.67 13.25
N LEU A 267 10.12 -22.52 12.81
CA LEU A 267 10.78 -21.24 13.00
C LEU A 267 10.49 -20.73 14.41
N GLU A 268 11.55 -20.37 15.13
CA GLU A 268 11.47 -19.80 16.48
C GLU A 268 11.40 -18.26 16.40
N ASN A 269 10.80 -17.61 17.39
CA ASN A 269 10.72 -16.16 17.52
C ASN A 269 10.26 -15.45 16.24
N THR A 270 9.34 -16.07 15.52
CA THR A 270 8.89 -15.61 14.21
C THR A 270 7.40 -15.25 14.27
N SER A 271 7.07 -14.09 13.75
CA SER A 271 5.71 -13.65 13.53
C SER A 271 5.48 -13.34 12.05
N GLY A 272 4.24 -13.14 11.65
CA GLY A 272 3.91 -12.92 10.25
C GLY A 272 2.77 -11.94 10.04
N LEU A 273 2.63 -11.54 8.78
CA LEU A 273 1.53 -10.76 8.23
C LEU A 273 1.16 -11.34 6.86
N PHE A 274 -0.11 -11.50 6.60
CA PHE A 274 -0.59 -11.93 5.29
C PHE A 274 -1.74 -11.04 4.85
N ILE A 275 -1.73 -10.66 3.57
CA ILE A 275 -2.82 -9.91 2.96
C ILE A 275 -3.12 -10.39 1.54
N HIS A 276 -4.41 -10.36 1.21
CA HIS A 276 -4.96 -10.54 -0.12
C HIS A 276 -6.14 -9.56 -0.33
N PRO A 277 -6.18 -8.79 -1.41
CA PRO A 277 -5.16 -8.64 -2.44
C PRO A 277 -4.05 -7.64 -2.05
N ALA A 278 -2.82 -7.92 -2.44
CA ALA A 278 -1.68 -7.02 -2.36
C ALA A 278 -1.21 -6.68 -3.78
N ILE A 279 -1.84 -5.70 -4.40
CA ILE A 279 -1.62 -5.33 -5.81
C ILE A 279 -0.38 -4.46 -5.96
N ASP A 280 -0.31 -3.40 -5.15
CA ASP A 280 0.80 -2.46 -5.06
C ASP A 280 1.51 -2.69 -3.72
N ALA A 281 2.71 -3.27 -3.78
CA ALA A 281 3.45 -3.64 -2.58
C ALA A 281 3.78 -2.43 -1.70
N THR A 282 4.27 -1.34 -2.28
CA THR A 282 4.58 -0.10 -1.55
C THR A 282 3.33 0.43 -0.86
N PHE A 283 2.21 0.50 -1.55
CA PHE A 283 0.94 0.92 -0.96
C PHE A 283 0.54 0.05 0.23
N SER A 284 0.67 -1.27 0.11
CA SER A 284 0.34 -2.21 1.20
C SER A 284 1.22 -2.00 2.42
N PHE A 285 2.52 -1.75 2.25
CA PHE A 285 3.42 -1.44 3.37
C PHE A 285 3.14 -0.09 4.01
N LEU A 286 2.83 0.94 3.23
CA LEU A 286 2.44 2.25 3.77
C LEU A 286 1.16 2.14 4.61
N TYR A 287 0.20 1.36 4.13
CA TYR A 287 -1.03 1.07 4.86
C TYR A 287 -0.75 0.38 6.19
N TRP A 288 0.05 -0.70 6.20
CA TRP A 288 0.44 -1.39 7.43
C TRP A 288 1.27 -0.51 8.37
N TYR A 289 2.19 0.29 7.81
CA TYR A 289 3.02 1.20 8.61
C TYR A 289 2.20 2.29 9.32
N SER A 290 1.09 2.71 8.75
CA SER A 290 0.15 3.65 9.38
C SER A 290 -0.74 3.01 10.46
N ASP A 291 -0.84 1.68 10.50
CA ASP A 291 -1.55 0.96 11.55
C ASP A 291 -0.68 0.81 12.80
N PRO A 292 -1.15 1.22 14.00
CA PRO A 292 -0.31 1.22 15.21
C PRO A 292 0.30 -0.14 15.53
N TYR A 293 -0.49 -1.20 15.46
CA TYR A 293 -0.05 -2.54 15.80
C TYR A 293 1.01 -3.07 14.83
N ASN A 294 0.78 -2.90 13.53
CA ASN A 294 1.73 -3.34 12.51
C ASN A 294 2.98 -2.47 12.49
N HIS A 295 2.84 -1.16 12.74
CA HIS A 295 3.97 -0.23 12.86
C HIS A 295 4.95 -0.71 13.93
N ASP A 296 4.47 -1.01 15.13
CA ASP A 296 5.31 -1.48 16.23
C ASP A 296 6.07 -2.75 15.89
N ARG A 297 5.45 -3.66 15.15
CA ARG A 297 6.10 -4.91 14.70
C ARG A 297 7.23 -4.66 13.71
N PHE A 298 7.04 -3.75 12.73
CA PHE A 298 8.07 -3.40 11.75
C PHE A 298 9.21 -2.58 12.36
N MET A 299 8.92 -1.81 13.39
CA MET A 299 9.86 -0.89 14.04
C MET A 299 10.42 -1.43 15.36
N ASP A 300 10.13 -2.66 15.72
CA ASP A 300 10.70 -3.31 16.90
C ASP A 300 12.23 -3.43 16.74
N PRO A 301 13.03 -2.83 17.65
CA PRO A 301 14.49 -2.96 17.62
C PRO A 301 14.99 -4.41 17.75
N GLY A 302 14.22 -5.27 18.39
CA GLY A 302 14.52 -6.70 18.55
C GLY A 302 14.27 -7.52 17.28
N THR A 303 13.52 -6.99 16.32
CA THR A 303 13.27 -7.69 15.05
C THR A 303 14.44 -7.48 14.10
N ASP A 304 15.18 -8.55 13.82
CA ASP A 304 16.42 -8.48 13.04
C ASP A 304 16.25 -8.91 11.59
N SER A 305 15.35 -9.85 11.32
CA SER A 305 15.24 -10.49 10.03
C SER A 305 13.84 -10.33 9.43
N VAL A 306 13.78 -10.13 8.12
CA VAL A 306 12.54 -10.07 7.36
C VAL A 306 12.61 -11.03 6.18
N GLY A 307 11.51 -11.72 5.91
CA GLY A 307 11.30 -12.52 4.71
C GLY A 307 9.98 -12.11 4.07
N ILE A 308 9.99 -11.76 2.80
CA ILE A 308 8.82 -11.27 2.08
C ILE A 308 8.58 -12.17 0.88
N ALA A 309 7.39 -12.75 0.79
CA ALA A 309 7.00 -13.60 -0.33
C ALA A 309 5.77 -13.03 -1.03
N PHE A 310 5.81 -13.04 -2.36
CA PHE A 310 4.67 -12.71 -3.22
C PHE A 310 4.28 -13.91 -4.08
N SER A 311 3.00 -14.06 -4.29
CA SER A 311 2.43 -14.92 -5.32
C SER A 311 1.25 -14.19 -5.93
N LYS A 312 1.48 -13.50 -7.06
CA LYS A 312 0.51 -12.60 -7.70
C LYS A 312 -0.01 -11.55 -6.69
N GLU A 313 -1.31 -11.57 -6.39
CA GLU A 313 -1.95 -10.67 -5.42
C GLU A 313 -1.83 -11.09 -3.95
N ASN A 314 -1.06 -12.11 -3.65
CA ASN A 314 -0.86 -12.58 -2.28
C ASN A 314 0.51 -12.15 -1.74
N MET A 315 0.55 -11.67 -0.52
CA MET A 315 1.78 -11.27 0.15
C MET A 315 1.85 -11.84 1.57
N LEU A 316 2.95 -12.51 1.89
CA LEU A 316 3.31 -12.95 3.23
C LEU A 316 4.61 -12.28 3.65
N VAL A 317 4.60 -11.67 4.83
CA VAL A 317 5.79 -11.11 5.48
C VAL A 317 6.07 -11.89 6.76
N LEU A 318 7.29 -12.37 6.92
CA LEU A 318 7.79 -12.95 8.16
C LEU A 318 8.78 -12.00 8.81
N LEU A 319 8.65 -11.86 10.13
CA LEU A 319 9.53 -11.08 10.99
C LEU A 319 10.10 -12.01 12.06
N GLN A 320 11.41 -11.97 12.26
CA GLN A 320 12.09 -12.82 13.24
C GLN A 320 12.99 -11.99 14.16
N GLU A 321 12.94 -12.31 15.44
CA GLU A 321 13.85 -11.79 16.45
C GLU A 321 15.03 -12.75 16.61
N GLU A 322 16.28 -12.23 16.65
CA GLU A 322 17.44 -13.03 17.05
C GLU A 322 17.41 -13.33 18.54
N ASN A 323 17.88 -14.54 18.92
CA ASN A 323 18.02 -14.97 20.31
C ASN A 323 19.19 -14.28 21.03
#